data_a8295b6bfed1930a69bad3325fb4db66
#
_entry.id   a8295b6bfed1930a69bad3325fb4db66
#
_cell.length_a   1.000
_cell.length_b   1.000
_cell.length_c   1.000
_cell.angle_alpha   90.00
_cell.angle_beta   90.00
_cell.angle_gamma   90.00
#
_symmetry.space_group_name_H-M   'P 1'
#
loop_
_entity.id
_entity.type
_entity.pdbx_description
1 polymer ?
#
loop_
_entity_poly.entity_id
_entity_poly.type
_entity_poly.pdbx_seq_one_letter_code
_entity_poly.pdbx_strand_id
1 'polypeptide(L)'
;MSIKTRRLINLVCFVVSVTGLLLLLSWFYVRGAEFRFLNALPEAGEIVCTKQTWNLGTGDYETEEFHLTQDQLTEVLTLVRKNAYWRILSSTITHDEDVSYYICCEFSRDTRQEYLIISFVGNYAVTITSSVGEFNHEGFLRILNKDFMNELEAILAK
;
A
#
# COMPACT_ATOMS: atom_id res chain seq x y z
N MET A 1 47.90 21.40 -4.63
CA MET A 1 47.20 20.09 -4.75
C MET A 1 47.43 19.56 -6.17
N SER A 2 47.90 18.31 -6.29
CA SER A 2 48.20 17.70 -7.60
C SER A 2 46.92 17.51 -8.42
N ILE A 3 47.01 17.62 -9.76
CA ILE A 3 45.87 17.36 -10.65
C ILE A 3 45.32 15.94 -10.46
N LYS A 4 46.19 14.97 -10.18
CA LYS A 4 45.80 13.59 -9.87
C LYS A 4 44.96 13.50 -8.59
N THR A 5 45.34 14.21 -7.54
CA THR A 5 44.61 14.26 -6.24
C THR A 5 43.22 14.88 -6.43
N ARG A 6 43.12 15.96 -7.24
CA ARG A 6 41.82 16.62 -7.50
C ARG A 6 40.86 15.71 -8.28
N ARG A 7 41.39 14.97 -9.29
CA ARG A 7 40.58 14.00 -10.03
C ARG A 7 40.09 12.84 -9.15
N LEU A 8 40.95 12.35 -8.24
CA LEU A 8 40.58 11.28 -7.32
C LEU A 8 39.48 11.75 -6.37
N ILE A 9 39.58 12.95 -5.78
CA ILE A 9 38.56 13.51 -4.90
C ILE A 9 37.21 13.65 -5.64
N ASN A 10 37.24 14.20 -6.87
CA ASN A 10 36.00 14.35 -7.64
C ASN A 10 35.35 12.99 -7.95
N LEU A 11 36.13 11.95 -8.24
CA LEU A 11 35.64 10.62 -8.48
C LEU A 11 35.00 10.03 -7.22
N VAL A 12 35.66 10.16 -6.06
CA VAL A 12 35.13 9.68 -4.77
C VAL A 12 33.83 10.42 -4.43
N CYS A 13 33.80 11.75 -4.54
CA CYS A 13 32.57 12.52 -4.30
C CYS A 13 31.43 12.07 -5.24
N PHE A 14 31.73 11.85 -6.50
CA PHE A 14 30.73 11.36 -7.47
C PHE A 14 30.18 10.00 -7.07
N VAL A 15 31.04 9.03 -6.75
CA VAL A 15 30.63 7.68 -6.33
C VAL A 15 29.79 7.74 -5.07
N VAL A 16 30.21 8.50 -4.06
CA VAL A 16 29.45 8.67 -2.80
C VAL A 16 28.07 9.27 -3.07
N SER A 17 28.01 10.32 -3.93
CA SER A 17 26.73 10.95 -4.26
C SER A 17 25.79 10.01 -5.01
N VAL A 18 26.30 9.26 -5.98
CA VAL A 18 25.49 8.27 -6.74
C VAL A 18 25.01 7.15 -5.82
N THR A 19 25.89 6.62 -4.97
CA THR A 19 25.52 5.58 -4.01
C THR A 19 24.46 6.08 -3.02
N GLY A 20 24.63 7.30 -2.48
CA GLY A 20 23.64 7.92 -1.60
C GLY A 20 22.29 8.10 -2.30
N LEU A 21 22.28 8.53 -3.56
CA LEU A 21 21.05 8.67 -4.34
C LEU A 21 20.37 7.30 -4.57
N LEU A 22 21.13 6.26 -4.92
CA LEU A 22 20.60 4.92 -5.13
C LEU A 22 19.99 4.34 -3.83
N LEU A 23 20.65 4.54 -2.69
CA LEU A 23 20.12 4.13 -1.38
C LEU A 23 18.82 4.88 -1.05
N LEU A 24 18.78 6.19 -1.30
CA LEU A 24 17.59 6.99 -1.11
C LEU A 24 16.43 6.48 -1.99
N LEU A 25 16.67 6.26 -3.28
CA LEU A 25 15.67 5.74 -4.21
C LEU A 25 15.19 4.35 -3.80
N SER A 26 16.09 3.47 -3.33
CA SER A 26 15.71 2.14 -2.86
C SER A 26 14.84 2.18 -1.60
N TRP A 27 15.00 3.21 -0.75
CA TRP A 27 14.15 3.39 0.43
C TRP A 27 12.72 3.79 0.05
N PHE A 28 12.55 4.57 -1.02
CA PHE A 28 11.21 4.96 -1.50
C PHE A 28 10.48 3.84 -2.24
N TYR A 29 11.23 2.93 -2.87
CA TYR A 29 10.64 1.86 -3.66
C TYR A 29 10.32 0.64 -2.81
N VAL A 30 9.05 0.26 -2.76
CA VAL A 30 8.54 -0.88 -1.98
C VAL A 30 7.96 -1.92 -2.93
N ARG A 31 8.39 -3.15 -2.80
CA ARG A 31 7.80 -4.29 -3.52
C ARG A 31 6.69 -4.90 -2.69
N GLY A 32 5.54 -5.16 -3.29
CA GLY A 32 4.44 -5.84 -2.61
C GLY A 32 4.85 -7.22 -2.05
N ALA A 33 5.80 -7.90 -2.69
CA ALA A 33 6.38 -9.15 -2.21
C ALA A 33 7.09 -9.03 -0.84
N GLU A 34 7.45 -7.82 -0.41
CA GLU A 34 8.04 -7.57 0.92
C GLU A 34 7.00 -7.66 2.04
N PHE A 35 5.71 -7.58 1.72
CA PHE A 35 4.61 -7.80 2.66
C PHE A 35 4.42 -9.29 2.97
N ARG A 36 5.50 -9.93 3.47
CA ARG A 36 5.53 -11.38 3.74
C ARG A 36 4.51 -11.84 4.76
N PHE A 37 4.15 -10.96 5.70
CA PHE A 37 3.16 -11.24 6.73
C PHE A 37 1.77 -11.56 6.13
N LEU A 38 1.44 -11.03 4.95
CA LEU A 38 0.20 -11.34 4.23
C LEU A 38 0.10 -12.81 3.78
N ASN A 39 1.20 -13.58 3.81
CA ASN A 39 1.19 -15.01 3.49
C ASN A 39 0.79 -15.89 4.68
N ALA A 40 0.92 -15.36 5.89
CA ALA A 40 0.74 -16.11 7.13
C ALA A 40 -0.52 -15.67 7.87
N LEU A 41 -1.42 -14.96 7.19
CA LEU A 41 -2.69 -14.56 7.78
C LEU A 41 -3.53 -15.81 8.03
N PRO A 42 -4.11 -15.96 9.23
CA PRO A 42 -5.08 -17.00 9.50
C PRO A 42 -6.34 -16.80 8.63
N GLU A 43 -7.20 -17.79 8.62
CA GLU A 43 -8.51 -17.67 7.99
C GLU A 43 -9.30 -16.56 8.70
N ALA A 44 -9.82 -15.60 7.92
CA ALA A 44 -10.58 -14.49 8.48
C ALA A 44 -11.97 -14.97 8.93
N GLY A 45 -12.41 -14.50 10.09
CA GLY A 45 -13.77 -14.77 10.57
C GLY A 45 -14.79 -13.96 9.80
N GLU A 46 -14.54 -12.66 9.65
CA GLU A 46 -15.37 -11.74 8.89
C GLU A 46 -14.49 -10.83 8.04
N ILE A 47 -14.91 -10.58 6.81
CA ILE A 47 -14.21 -9.72 5.87
C ILE A 47 -15.22 -8.69 5.36
N VAL A 48 -15.09 -7.46 5.82
CA VAL A 48 -15.96 -6.35 5.42
C VAL A 48 -15.20 -5.44 4.47
N CYS A 49 -15.80 -5.13 3.33
CA CYS A 49 -15.33 -4.10 2.44
C CYS A 49 -16.29 -2.93 2.45
N THR A 50 -15.78 -1.76 2.76
CA THR A 50 -16.51 -0.49 2.72
C THR A 50 -16.05 0.30 1.51
N LYS A 51 -16.95 0.56 0.59
CA LYS A 51 -16.73 1.47 -0.55
C LYS A 51 -17.26 2.84 -0.17
N GLN A 52 -16.45 3.88 -0.35
CA GLN A 52 -16.84 5.27 -0.19
C GLN A 52 -16.69 5.99 -1.51
N THR A 53 -17.75 6.66 -1.94
CA THR A 53 -17.77 7.46 -3.16
C THR A 53 -18.08 8.90 -2.78
N TRP A 54 -17.21 9.84 -3.19
CA TRP A 54 -17.42 11.25 -2.95
C TRP A 54 -18.50 11.80 -3.91
N ASN A 55 -19.57 12.32 -3.36
CA ASN A 55 -20.64 12.95 -4.13
C ASN A 55 -20.41 14.46 -4.25
N LEU A 56 -19.96 14.90 -5.41
CA LEU A 56 -19.72 16.34 -5.70
C LEU A 56 -20.98 17.21 -5.56
N GLY A 57 -22.17 16.63 -5.71
CA GLY A 57 -23.43 17.37 -5.64
C GLY A 57 -23.88 17.69 -4.23
N THR A 58 -23.62 16.79 -3.28
CA THR A 58 -24.00 16.92 -1.86
C THR A 58 -22.85 17.37 -0.98
N GLY A 59 -21.60 17.12 -1.39
CA GLY A 59 -20.40 17.34 -0.58
C GLY A 59 -20.24 16.30 0.54
N ASP A 60 -20.87 15.14 0.39
CA ASP A 60 -20.84 14.02 1.35
C ASP A 60 -20.32 12.75 0.71
N TYR A 61 -19.95 11.77 1.55
CA TYR A 61 -19.62 10.42 1.10
C TYR A 61 -20.86 9.54 1.07
N GLU A 62 -21.07 8.88 -0.04
CA GLU A 62 -21.94 7.72 -0.13
C GLU A 62 -21.14 6.49 0.28
N THR A 63 -21.67 5.71 1.23
CA THR A 63 -20.98 4.54 1.79
C THR A 63 -21.80 3.30 1.49
N GLU A 64 -21.13 2.29 0.93
CA GLU A 64 -21.68 0.98 0.63
C GLU A 64 -20.81 -0.07 1.32
N GLU A 65 -21.43 -0.98 2.09
CA GLU A 65 -20.74 -2.08 2.77
C GLU A 65 -21.15 -3.41 2.16
N PHE A 66 -20.18 -4.29 1.97
CA PHE A 66 -20.40 -5.65 1.50
C PHE A 66 -19.36 -6.62 2.07
N HIS A 67 -19.73 -7.89 2.17
CA HIS A 67 -18.86 -8.92 2.69
C HIS A 67 -18.09 -9.58 1.57
N LEU A 68 -16.79 -9.79 1.79
CA LEU A 68 -15.94 -10.53 0.87
C LEU A 68 -15.81 -11.99 1.32
N THR A 69 -15.66 -12.85 0.34
CA THR A 69 -15.25 -14.24 0.57
C THR A 69 -13.77 -14.34 0.86
N GLN A 70 -13.34 -15.45 1.47
CA GLN A 70 -11.92 -15.74 1.70
C GLN A 70 -11.12 -15.80 0.38
N ASP A 71 -11.75 -16.28 -0.70
CA ASP A 71 -11.13 -16.34 -2.02
C ASP A 71 -10.90 -14.94 -2.59
N GLN A 72 -11.88 -14.03 -2.48
CA GLN A 72 -11.72 -12.63 -2.89
C GLN A 72 -10.64 -11.93 -2.08
N LEU A 73 -10.58 -12.12 -0.76
CA LEU A 73 -9.48 -11.60 0.06
C LEU A 73 -8.13 -12.12 -0.44
N THR A 74 -8.03 -13.41 -0.71
CA THR A 74 -6.78 -14.02 -1.22
C THR A 74 -6.35 -13.42 -2.56
N GLU A 75 -7.31 -13.15 -3.46
CA GLU A 75 -7.04 -12.48 -4.74
C GLU A 75 -6.58 -11.03 -4.53
N VAL A 76 -7.22 -10.26 -3.61
CA VAL A 76 -6.79 -8.91 -3.26
C VAL A 76 -5.37 -8.90 -2.70
N LEU A 77 -5.06 -9.79 -1.75
CA LEU A 77 -3.72 -9.91 -1.17
C LEU A 77 -2.67 -10.29 -2.23
N THR A 78 -3.05 -11.13 -3.19
CA THR A 78 -2.19 -11.48 -4.32
C THR A 78 -1.96 -10.28 -5.23
N LEU A 79 -3.01 -9.48 -5.50
CA LEU A 79 -2.91 -8.24 -6.26
C LEU A 79 -1.95 -7.25 -5.57
N VAL A 80 -2.10 -7.04 -4.26
CA VAL A 80 -1.22 -6.18 -3.47
C VAL A 80 0.24 -6.66 -3.56
N ARG A 81 0.48 -7.95 -3.45
CA ARG A 81 1.84 -8.52 -3.42
C ARG A 81 2.55 -8.55 -4.76
N LYS A 82 1.83 -8.70 -5.86
CA LYS A 82 2.43 -8.71 -7.21
C LYS A 82 2.87 -7.33 -7.69
N ASN A 83 2.38 -6.26 -7.05
CA ASN A 83 2.62 -4.89 -7.46
C ASN A 83 3.81 -4.24 -6.74
N ALA A 84 4.19 -3.06 -7.22
CA ALA A 84 5.22 -2.22 -6.64
C ALA A 84 4.63 -0.85 -6.28
N TYR A 85 5.25 -0.20 -5.31
CA TYR A 85 4.76 1.02 -4.70
C TYR A 85 5.88 2.02 -4.50
N TRP A 86 5.50 3.29 -4.34
CA TRP A 86 6.38 4.38 -3.99
C TRP A 86 5.93 5.01 -2.68
N ARG A 87 6.82 5.15 -1.70
CA ARG A 87 6.48 5.80 -0.42
C ARG A 87 6.19 7.28 -0.64
N ILE A 88 5.07 7.74 -0.11
CA ILE A 88 4.66 9.15 -0.13
C ILE A 88 5.01 9.76 1.22
N LEU A 89 5.80 10.83 1.21
CA LEU A 89 6.20 11.55 2.43
C LEU A 89 5.14 12.52 2.94
N SER A 90 4.17 12.86 2.11
CA SER A 90 3.11 13.80 2.46
C SER A 90 1.81 13.07 2.75
N SER A 91 1.16 13.43 3.86
CA SER A 91 -0.20 13.00 4.19
C SER A 91 -1.28 13.73 3.37
N THR A 92 -0.90 14.66 2.51
CA THR A 92 -1.82 15.40 1.67
C THR A 92 -2.20 14.55 0.46
N ILE A 93 -3.08 13.58 0.68
CA ILE A 93 -3.83 12.99 -0.41
C ILE A 93 -4.94 14.00 -0.69
N THR A 94 -4.88 14.61 -1.87
CA THR A 94 -6.00 15.42 -2.35
C THR A 94 -7.13 14.45 -2.62
N HIS A 95 -8.27 14.67 -1.97
CA HIS A 95 -9.48 13.88 -2.12
C HIS A 95 -10.19 14.13 -3.48
N ASP A 96 -9.44 14.46 -4.51
CA ASP A 96 -9.97 14.72 -5.85
C ASP A 96 -10.39 13.43 -6.58
N GLU A 97 -10.27 12.26 -5.92
CA GLU A 97 -10.63 10.99 -6.54
C GLU A 97 -11.86 10.37 -5.88
N ASP A 98 -12.82 10.04 -6.73
CA ASP A 98 -14.20 9.80 -6.39
C ASP A 98 -14.49 8.54 -5.56
N VAL A 99 -13.56 7.57 -5.48
CA VAL A 99 -13.83 6.27 -4.87
C VAL A 99 -12.67 5.80 -3.98
N SER A 100 -13.03 5.31 -2.79
CA SER A 100 -12.08 4.66 -1.87
C SER A 100 -12.66 3.33 -1.38
N TYR A 101 -11.78 2.34 -1.17
CA TYR A 101 -12.14 1.03 -0.63
C TYR A 101 -11.38 0.77 0.67
N TYR A 102 -12.10 0.31 1.68
CA TYR A 102 -11.56 -0.07 2.98
C TYR A 102 -11.90 -1.54 3.24
N ILE A 103 -10.91 -2.40 3.24
CA ILE A 103 -11.08 -3.83 3.53
C ILE A 103 -10.61 -4.08 4.94
N CYS A 104 -11.53 -4.46 5.82
CA CYS A 104 -11.26 -4.82 7.19
C CYS A 104 -11.45 -6.33 7.37
N CYS A 105 -10.45 -6.99 7.89
CA CYS A 105 -10.47 -8.41 8.19
C CYS A 105 -10.23 -8.60 9.69
N GLU A 106 -11.09 -9.35 10.36
CA GLU A 106 -10.91 -9.76 11.74
C GLU A 106 -10.49 -11.23 11.82
N PHE A 107 -9.49 -11.50 12.63
CA PHE A 107 -8.96 -12.84 12.85
C PHE A 107 -9.08 -13.19 14.33
N SER A 108 -9.53 -14.40 14.62
CA SER A 108 -9.52 -14.95 15.96
C SER A 108 -8.32 -15.88 16.11
N ARG A 109 -7.36 -15.49 16.95
CA ARG A 109 -6.21 -16.34 17.30
C ARG A 109 -6.15 -16.54 18.79
N ASP A 110 -6.46 -17.76 19.22
CA ASP A 110 -6.56 -18.12 20.64
C ASP A 110 -7.53 -17.20 21.41
N THR A 111 -7.00 -16.31 22.27
CA THR A 111 -7.78 -15.35 23.07
C THR A 111 -7.63 -13.91 22.57
N ARG A 112 -6.94 -13.67 21.44
CA ARG A 112 -6.70 -12.34 20.90
C ARG A 112 -7.47 -12.15 19.60
N GLN A 113 -8.12 -10.99 19.50
CA GLN A 113 -8.62 -10.50 18.22
C GLN A 113 -7.48 -9.78 17.52
N GLU A 114 -7.16 -10.21 16.33
CA GLU A 114 -6.19 -9.58 15.43
C GLU A 114 -6.95 -8.99 14.25
N TYR A 115 -6.40 -7.95 13.65
CA TYR A 115 -7.03 -7.30 12.49
C TYR A 115 -6.03 -6.96 11.40
N LEU A 116 -6.54 -6.86 10.19
CA LEU A 116 -5.86 -6.30 9.03
C LEU A 116 -6.80 -5.29 8.37
N ILE A 117 -6.30 -4.10 8.13
CA ILE A 117 -7.01 -3.05 7.39
C ILE A 117 -6.17 -2.68 6.18
N ILE A 118 -6.76 -2.79 4.99
CA ILE A 118 -6.17 -2.33 3.75
C ILE A 118 -7.08 -1.23 3.20
N SER A 119 -6.53 -0.02 3.04
CA SER A 119 -7.28 1.11 2.50
C SER A 119 -6.70 1.50 1.15
N PHE A 120 -7.52 1.52 0.14
CA PHE A 120 -7.22 2.03 -1.19
C PHE A 120 -7.91 3.38 -1.35
N VAL A 121 -7.13 4.44 -1.56
CA VAL A 121 -7.65 5.80 -1.68
C VAL A 121 -7.41 6.29 -3.09
N GLY A 122 -8.49 6.50 -3.82
CA GLY A 122 -8.44 6.85 -5.23
C GLY A 122 -7.64 5.84 -6.06
N ASN A 123 -7.19 6.27 -7.23
CA ASN A 123 -6.47 5.39 -8.17
C ASN A 123 -4.99 5.21 -7.84
N TYR A 124 -4.48 5.71 -6.70
CA TYR A 124 -3.04 5.82 -6.55
C TYR A 124 -2.47 5.52 -5.17
N ALA A 125 -3.27 5.38 -4.12
CA ALA A 125 -2.72 5.19 -2.79
C ALA A 125 -3.25 3.95 -2.07
N VAL A 126 -2.39 3.29 -1.33
CA VAL A 126 -2.73 2.19 -0.44
C VAL A 126 -2.08 2.38 0.92
N THR A 127 -2.83 2.06 1.97
CA THR A 127 -2.28 1.89 3.32
C THR A 127 -2.58 0.49 3.81
N ILE A 128 -1.68 -0.06 4.62
CA ILE A 128 -1.83 -1.39 5.20
C ILE A 128 -1.52 -1.28 6.68
N THR A 129 -2.50 -1.59 7.51
CA THR A 129 -2.36 -1.62 8.97
C THR A 129 -2.74 -3.01 9.47
N SER A 130 -1.90 -3.63 10.30
CA SER A 130 -2.16 -4.96 10.83
C SER A 130 -1.66 -5.07 12.27
N SER A 131 -2.45 -5.71 13.10
CA SER A 131 -2.00 -6.17 14.42
C SER A 131 -1.28 -7.52 14.34
N VAL A 132 -1.40 -8.21 13.20
CA VAL A 132 -0.69 -9.48 12.94
C VAL A 132 0.76 -9.18 12.61
N GLY A 133 1.69 -9.65 13.46
CA GLY A 133 3.12 -9.53 13.23
C GLY A 133 3.71 -8.12 13.43
N GLU A 134 3.07 -7.28 14.23
CA GLU A 134 3.52 -5.91 14.56
C GLU A 134 3.78 -5.02 13.32
N PHE A 135 3.14 -5.35 12.20
CA PHE A 135 3.29 -4.58 10.99
C PHE A 135 2.31 -3.40 11.00
N ASN A 136 2.85 -2.24 11.26
CA ASN A 136 2.14 -0.98 11.06
C ASN A 136 2.91 -0.17 10.03
N HIS A 137 2.39 -0.07 8.82
CA HIS A 137 2.94 0.81 7.81
C HIS A 137 2.24 2.17 7.93
N GLU A 138 2.80 3.01 8.78
CA GLU A 138 2.36 4.40 8.90
C GLU A 138 2.75 5.17 7.64
N GLY A 139 1.78 5.41 6.79
CA GLY A 139 1.96 6.22 5.60
C GLY A 139 1.33 5.61 4.35
N PHE A 140 1.18 6.47 3.36
CA PHE A 140 0.62 6.07 2.08
C PHE A 140 1.68 5.55 1.14
N LEU A 141 1.32 4.49 0.43
CA LEU A 141 2.11 3.91 -0.66
C LEU A 141 1.40 4.24 -1.97
N ARG A 142 2.07 4.96 -2.86
CA ARG A 142 1.55 5.22 -4.21
C ARG A 142 1.63 3.94 -5.03
N ILE A 143 0.50 3.55 -5.61
CA ILE A 143 0.40 2.42 -6.52
C ILE A 143 1.05 2.80 -7.85
N LEU A 144 1.96 1.96 -8.36
CA LEU A 144 2.67 2.22 -9.62
C LEU A 144 1.98 1.60 -10.84
N ASN A 145 1.13 0.60 -10.61
CA ASN A 145 0.36 -0.04 -11.68
C ASN A 145 -0.92 0.76 -11.96
N LYS A 146 -1.09 1.25 -13.17
CA LYS A 146 -2.26 2.04 -13.57
C LYS A 146 -3.55 1.22 -13.65
N ASP A 147 -3.43 -0.08 -13.86
CA ASP A 147 -4.58 -0.99 -13.99
C ASP A 147 -5.00 -1.60 -12.64
N PHE A 148 -4.29 -1.25 -11.56
CA PHE A 148 -4.50 -1.84 -10.24
C PHE A 148 -5.96 -1.72 -9.77
N MET A 149 -6.55 -0.55 -9.88
CA MET A 149 -7.92 -0.31 -9.40
C MET A 149 -8.94 -1.07 -10.23
N ASN A 150 -8.77 -1.15 -11.55
CA ASN A 150 -9.64 -1.96 -12.42
C ASN A 150 -9.54 -3.46 -12.05
N GLU A 151 -8.33 -3.94 -11.74
CA GLU A 151 -8.13 -5.32 -11.28
C GLU A 151 -8.77 -5.54 -9.90
N LEU A 152 -8.67 -4.57 -8.98
CA LEU A 152 -9.30 -4.63 -7.67
C LEU A 152 -10.83 -4.69 -7.79
N GLU A 153 -11.43 -3.79 -8.56
CA GLU A 153 -12.87 -3.75 -8.79
C GLU A 153 -13.39 -5.04 -9.43
N ALA A 154 -12.63 -5.62 -10.35
CA ALA A 154 -12.97 -6.92 -10.96
C ALA A 154 -12.95 -8.08 -9.95
N ILE A 155 -12.11 -8.01 -8.91
CA ILE A 155 -12.11 -8.98 -7.81
C ILE A 155 -13.33 -8.76 -6.90
N LEU A 156 -13.60 -7.50 -6.55
CA LEU A 156 -14.67 -7.15 -5.62
C LEU A 156 -16.08 -7.40 -6.21
N ALA A 157 -16.21 -7.40 -7.54
CA ALA A 157 -17.49 -7.62 -8.26
C ALA A 157 -17.86 -9.10 -8.44
N LYS A 158 -17.03 -10.06 -8.01
CA LYS A 158 -17.32 -11.52 -8.09
C LYS A 158 -18.29 -11.96 -7.00
#